data_bc02357b1224f1df3147f027ead23419
#
_entry.id   bc02357b1224f1df3147f027ead23419
#
_cell.length_a   1.000
_cell.length_b   1.000
_cell.length_c   1.000
_cell.angle_alpha   90.00
_cell.angle_beta   90.00
_cell.angle_gamma   90.00
#
_symmetry.space_group_name_H-M   'P 1'
#
loop_
_entity.id
_entity.type
_entity.pdbx_description
1 polymer ?
#
loop_
_entity_poly.entity_id
_entity_poly.type
_entity_poly.pdbx_seq_one_letter_code
_entity_poly.pdbx_strand_id
1 'polypeptide(L)'
;TILARFKKTVNIFNWTELLLLFLFSSKIRVLLSVCKKGQNMKKNQIVDLKITDLSYQAMGVAHYEGMTVFVNNALPGEVVTAKILKVKKRYAFAKIEEIKKESPDRVTVKLNQWVQTGLASLAHIKYDKQLEFKRNQVVNLLKKAHMENVEVGETLPSPEQTGYRNKAQVPVREVKGQLEIGFFRRHSHDLVPLTNFFTTDPEIDRVLVAVRDLLRKYQIPAYDEINNKGEVRYIDVRRSKATGEIMV
;
A
#
# COMPACT_ATOMS: atom_id res chain seq x y z
N THR A 1 59.41 -2.31 6.35
CA THR A 1 60.08 -3.19 5.38
C THR A 1 59.30 -3.47 4.10
N ILE A 2 58.06 -3.05 4.00
CA ILE A 2 57.23 -3.16 2.78
C ILE A 2 57.43 -1.96 1.83
N LEU A 3 57.79 -0.79 2.37
CA LEU A 3 58.08 0.42 1.59
C LEU A 3 59.43 0.38 0.84
N ALA A 4 60.40 -0.45 1.28
CA ALA A 4 61.69 -0.62 0.61
C ALA A 4 61.65 -1.51 -0.64
N ARG A 5 60.60 -2.36 -0.80
CA ARG A 5 60.40 -3.18 -1.99
C ARG A 5 59.70 -2.46 -3.14
N PHE A 6 59.01 -1.36 -2.86
CA PHE A 6 58.29 -0.60 -3.89
C PHE A 6 59.16 0.39 -4.68
N LYS A 7 60.36 0.70 -4.21
CA LYS A 7 61.28 1.66 -4.89
C LYS A 7 62.14 1.06 -6.01
N LYS A 8 62.09 -0.27 -6.23
CA LYS A 8 62.95 -0.94 -7.21
C LYS A 8 62.22 -1.39 -8.50
N THR A 9 60.90 -1.14 -8.59
CA THR A 9 60.09 -1.62 -9.75
C THR A 9 59.40 -0.48 -10.52
N VAL A 10 59.80 0.79 -10.27
CA VAL A 10 59.15 1.96 -10.92
C VAL A 10 60.17 2.69 -11.79
N ASN A 11 60.78 1.96 -12.75
CA ASN A 11 61.65 2.62 -13.75
C ASN A 11 61.30 2.20 -15.20
N ILE A 12 60.12 1.67 -15.46
CA ILE A 12 59.61 1.43 -16.84
C ILE A 12 58.10 1.64 -16.84
N PHE A 13 57.64 2.86 -16.55
CA PHE A 13 56.24 3.20 -16.91
C PHE A 13 56.24 4.51 -17.69
N ASN A 14 55.78 4.38 -18.91
CA ASN A 14 55.61 5.46 -19.87
C ASN A 14 54.53 6.43 -19.35
N TRP A 15 54.77 7.73 -19.39
CA TRP A 15 53.83 8.77 -18.96
C TRP A 15 52.44 8.67 -19.53
N THR A 16 52.27 8.01 -20.68
CA THR A 16 50.98 7.72 -21.32
C THR A 16 50.16 6.71 -20.54
N GLU A 17 50.75 5.72 -19.90
CA GLU A 17 50.02 4.75 -19.04
C GLU A 17 49.61 5.35 -17.69
N LEU A 18 50.41 6.23 -17.14
CA LEU A 18 50.03 6.97 -15.93
C LEU A 18 48.85 7.92 -16.19
N LEU A 19 48.79 8.57 -17.36
CA LEU A 19 47.66 9.38 -17.79
C LEU A 19 46.40 8.54 -18.00
N LEU A 20 46.53 7.35 -18.58
CA LEU A 20 45.41 6.40 -18.74
C LEU A 20 44.88 5.90 -17.40
N LEU A 21 45.70 5.58 -16.45
CA LEU A 21 45.32 5.21 -15.08
C LEU A 21 44.62 6.37 -14.34
N PHE A 22 45.08 7.62 -14.56
CA PHE A 22 44.44 8.81 -14.00
C PHE A 22 43.09 9.10 -14.63
N LEU A 23 42.93 8.89 -15.93
CA LEU A 23 41.68 9.02 -16.66
C LEU A 23 40.69 7.90 -16.31
N PHE A 24 41.19 6.68 -16.08
CA PHE A 24 40.37 5.55 -15.58
C PHE A 24 39.91 5.81 -14.14
N SER A 25 40.77 6.34 -13.27
CA SER A 25 40.45 6.71 -11.89
C SER A 25 39.38 7.82 -11.84
N SER A 26 39.45 8.81 -12.75
CA SER A 26 38.43 9.87 -12.82
C SER A 26 37.07 9.34 -13.34
N LYS A 27 37.07 8.44 -14.34
CA LYS A 27 35.85 7.77 -14.83
C LYS A 27 35.24 6.85 -13.77
N ILE A 28 36.05 6.13 -13.00
CA ILE A 28 35.58 5.32 -11.84
C ILE A 28 35.05 6.21 -10.74
N ARG A 29 35.65 7.36 -10.44
CA ARG A 29 35.10 8.34 -9.50
C ARG A 29 33.76 8.92 -9.96
N VAL A 30 33.61 9.21 -11.25
CA VAL A 30 32.36 9.68 -11.85
C VAL A 30 31.28 8.57 -11.78
N LEU A 31 31.63 7.31 -12.12
CA LEU A 31 30.74 6.17 -11.99
C LEU A 31 30.35 5.90 -10.51
N LEU A 32 31.29 6.00 -9.59
CA LEU A 32 31.03 5.88 -8.14
C LEU A 32 30.23 7.08 -7.58
N SER A 33 30.36 8.27 -8.17
CA SER A 33 29.54 9.43 -7.79
C SER A 33 28.11 9.34 -8.31
N VAL A 34 27.93 8.73 -9.51
CA VAL A 34 26.60 8.45 -10.07
C VAL A 34 25.88 7.36 -9.26
N CYS A 35 26.61 6.34 -8.76
CA CYS A 35 26.05 5.32 -7.86
C CYS A 35 25.73 5.83 -6.44
N LYS A 36 26.28 6.96 -5.99
CA LYS A 36 25.99 7.53 -4.65
C LYS A 36 24.83 8.52 -4.60
N LYS A 37 24.17 8.82 -5.74
CA LYS A 37 23.07 9.80 -5.80
C LYS A 37 21.73 9.36 -5.18
N GLY A 38 21.59 8.10 -4.73
CA GLY A 38 20.33 7.56 -4.20
C GLY A 38 20.11 7.68 -2.68
N GLN A 39 20.90 8.45 -1.94
CA GLN A 39 20.85 8.41 -0.46
C GLN A 39 20.38 9.71 0.22
N ASN A 40 19.81 10.68 -0.49
CA ASN A 40 19.41 11.96 0.12
C ASN A 40 17.92 12.08 0.44
N MET A 41 17.11 11.05 0.20
CA MET A 41 15.69 11.10 0.53
C MET A 41 15.48 11.10 2.04
N LYS A 42 14.71 12.07 2.54
CA LYS A 42 14.42 12.23 3.98
C LYS A 42 12.95 11.98 4.29
N LYS A 43 12.68 11.50 5.51
CA LYS A 43 11.32 11.43 6.04
C LYS A 43 10.69 12.83 6.03
N ASN A 44 9.41 12.91 5.70
CA ASN A 44 8.62 14.15 5.55
C ASN A 44 9.01 15.04 4.35
N GLN A 45 9.95 14.65 3.52
CA GLN A 45 10.24 15.34 2.26
C GLN A 45 9.02 15.23 1.33
N ILE A 46 8.73 16.33 0.63
CA ILE A 46 7.70 16.40 -0.41
C ILE A 46 8.42 16.33 -1.76
N VAL A 47 7.96 15.43 -2.63
CA VAL A 47 8.54 15.19 -3.95
C VAL A 47 7.45 14.97 -4.99
N ASP A 48 7.71 15.38 -6.23
CA ASP A 48 6.86 15.05 -7.36
C ASP A 48 7.27 13.70 -7.94
N LEU A 49 6.31 12.82 -8.13
CA LEU A 49 6.51 11.45 -8.57
C LEU A 49 5.62 11.12 -9.77
N LYS A 50 6.20 10.51 -10.79
CA LYS A 50 5.46 9.88 -11.87
C LYS A 50 5.28 8.40 -11.53
N ILE A 51 4.05 7.95 -11.46
CA ILE A 51 3.69 6.56 -11.15
C ILE A 51 3.76 5.75 -12.44
N THR A 52 4.55 4.69 -12.41
CA THR A 52 4.82 3.86 -13.60
C THR A 52 4.16 2.49 -13.52
N ASP A 53 3.91 1.95 -12.32
CA ASP A 53 3.42 0.59 -12.11
C ASP A 53 2.63 0.47 -10.80
N LEU A 54 2.02 -0.69 -10.57
CA LEU A 54 1.42 -1.10 -9.31
C LEU A 54 2.18 -2.25 -8.67
N SER A 55 2.48 -2.13 -7.39
CA SER A 55 3.01 -3.25 -6.60
C SER A 55 1.93 -4.32 -6.38
N TYR A 56 2.33 -5.51 -5.91
CA TYR A 56 1.38 -6.59 -5.56
C TYR A 56 0.37 -6.18 -4.46
N GLN A 57 0.67 -5.16 -3.67
CA GLN A 57 -0.23 -4.59 -2.65
C GLN A 57 -1.08 -3.43 -3.19
N ALA A 58 -1.11 -3.22 -4.52
CA ALA A 58 -1.80 -2.12 -5.17
C ALA A 58 -1.32 -0.72 -4.73
N MET A 59 -0.05 -0.59 -4.34
CA MET A 59 0.59 0.71 -4.18
C MET A 59 1.21 1.14 -5.51
N GLY A 60 1.06 2.40 -5.87
CA GLY A 60 1.76 2.96 -7.03
C GLY A 60 3.27 2.87 -6.86
N VAL A 61 3.97 2.55 -7.93
CA VAL A 61 5.43 2.45 -7.99
C VAL A 61 5.98 3.64 -8.77
N ALA A 62 6.90 4.35 -8.17
CA ALA A 62 7.66 5.42 -8.80
C ALA A 62 9.15 5.25 -8.55
N HIS A 63 9.97 5.95 -9.31
CA HIS A 63 11.42 6.02 -9.11
C HIS A 63 11.82 7.47 -8.89
N TYR A 64 12.55 7.72 -7.82
CA TYR A 64 13.09 9.03 -7.48
C TYR A 64 14.57 8.90 -7.11
N GLU A 65 15.44 9.60 -7.84
CA GLU A 65 16.91 9.57 -7.64
C GLU A 65 17.50 8.16 -7.53
N GLY A 66 16.97 7.20 -8.34
CA GLY A 66 17.43 5.81 -8.35
C GLY A 66 16.85 4.91 -7.25
N MET A 67 15.98 5.45 -6.39
CA MET A 67 15.28 4.70 -5.34
C MET A 67 13.83 4.43 -5.74
N THR A 68 13.34 3.21 -5.49
CA THR A 68 11.93 2.86 -5.68
C THR A 68 11.09 3.49 -4.56
N VAL A 69 10.00 4.16 -4.92
CA VAL A 69 9.06 4.77 -3.99
C VAL A 69 7.69 4.13 -4.17
N PHE A 70 7.16 3.55 -3.10
CA PHE A 70 5.80 3.01 -3.06
C PHE A 70 4.85 4.08 -2.53
N VAL A 71 3.86 4.45 -3.33
CA VAL A 71 2.91 5.51 -3.02
C VAL A 71 1.53 4.91 -2.80
N ASN A 72 0.99 5.10 -1.60
CA ASN A 72 -0.36 4.61 -1.29
C ASN A 72 -1.41 5.27 -2.18
N ASN A 73 -2.33 4.46 -2.73
CA ASN A 73 -3.49 4.90 -3.52
C ASN A 73 -3.15 5.66 -4.80
N ALA A 74 -1.92 5.57 -5.30
CA ALA A 74 -1.51 6.14 -6.58
C ALA A 74 -1.65 5.10 -7.70
N LEU A 75 -1.98 5.57 -8.92
CA LEU A 75 -2.21 4.74 -10.09
C LEU A 75 -1.18 5.01 -11.19
N PRO A 76 -0.87 3.99 -12.03
CA PRO A 76 -0.03 4.18 -13.20
C PRO A 76 -0.54 5.30 -14.11
N GLY A 77 0.38 6.08 -14.64
CA GLY A 77 0.10 7.24 -15.48
C GLY A 77 -0.17 8.55 -14.71
N GLU A 78 -0.30 8.49 -13.39
CA GLU A 78 -0.45 9.68 -12.56
C GLU A 78 0.86 10.42 -12.34
N VAL A 79 0.73 11.74 -12.15
CA VAL A 79 1.77 12.59 -11.58
C VAL A 79 1.25 13.13 -10.25
N VAL A 80 1.95 12.83 -9.18
CA VAL A 80 1.52 13.16 -7.82
C VAL A 80 2.60 13.91 -7.05
N THR A 81 2.20 14.88 -6.25
CA THR A 81 3.03 15.40 -5.16
C THR A 81 2.83 14.49 -3.95
N ALA A 82 3.92 13.87 -3.48
CA ALA A 82 3.86 12.89 -2.42
C ALA A 82 4.79 13.23 -1.26
N LYS A 83 4.34 12.96 -0.04
CA LYS A 83 5.12 13.10 1.19
C LYS A 83 5.73 11.76 1.56
N ILE A 84 7.06 11.74 1.73
CA ILE A 84 7.81 10.56 2.15
C ILE A 84 7.50 10.25 3.62
N LEU A 85 6.97 9.05 3.88
CA LEU A 85 6.62 8.59 5.22
C LEU A 85 7.76 7.83 5.89
N LYS A 86 8.44 6.98 5.11
CA LYS A 86 9.49 6.10 5.62
C LYS A 86 10.51 5.81 4.53
N VAL A 87 11.79 5.94 4.86
CA VAL A 87 12.90 5.58 3.97
C VAL A 87 13.56 4.30 4.48
N LYS A 88 13.79 3.35 3.59
CA LYS A 88 14.53 2.11 3.79
C LYS A 88 15.80 2.12 2.95
N LYS A 89 16.66 1.12 3.09
CA LYS A 89 17.94 1.04 2.37
C LYS A 89 17.80 1.04 0.83
N ARG A 90 16.71 0.44 0.29
CA ARG A 90 16.52 0.25 -1.16
C ARG A 90 15.21 0.83 -1.70
N TYR A 91 14.31 1.29 -0.83
CA TYR A 91 13.00 1.81 -1.22
C TYR A 91 12.44 2.75 -0.17
N ALA A 92 11.44 3.53 -0.54
CA ALA A 92 10.72 4.40 0.38
C ALA A 92 9.21 4.20 0.25
N PHE A 93 8.47 4.64 1.27
CA PHE A 93 7.02 4.73 1.26
C PHE A 93 6.58 6.18 1.30
N ALA A 94 5.56 6.51 0.53
CA ALA A 94 5.00 7.83 0.47
C ALA A 94 3.46 7.81 0.48
N LYS A 95 2.85 8.94 0.80
CA LYS A 95 1.42 9.19 0.64
C LYS A 95 1.23 10.35 -0.31
N ILE A 96 0.14 10.34 -1.05
CA ILE A 96 -0.27 11.44 -1.91
C ILE A 96 -0.67 12.61 -1.03
N GLU A 97 -0.15 13.81 -1.34
CA GLU A 97 -0.67 15.08 -0.85
C GLU A 97 -1.56 15.74 -1.92
N GLU A 98 -1.18 15.64 -3.20
CA GLU A 98 -1.90 16.20 -4.33
C GLU A 98 -1.73 15.33 -5.57
N ILE A 99 -2.76 15.23 -6.40
CA ILE A 99 -2.71 14.60 -7.72
C ILE A 99 -2.69 15.70 -8.77
N LYS A 100 -1.53 15.91 -9.40
CA LYS A 100 -1.35 16.92 -10.46
C LYS A 100 -1.93 16.47 -11.81
N LYS A 101 -1.85 15.17 -12.07
CA LYS A 101 -2.42 14.54 -13.25
C LYS A 101 -3.04 13.22 -12.86
N GLU A 102 -4.33 13.05 -13.09
CA GLU A 102 -5.05 11.82 -12.81
C GLU A 102 -4.85 10.76 -13.90
N SER A 103 -4.92 9.50 -13.52
CA SER A 103 -5.05 8.38 -14.43
C SER A 103 -6.48 8.31 -14.98
N PRO A 104 -6.68 7.97 -16.27
CA PRO A 104 -8.02 7.72 -16.82
C PRO A 104 -8.72 6.53 -16.14
N ASP A 105 -7.97 5.69 -15.44
CA ASP A 105 -8.49 4.50 -14.74
C ASP A 105 -8.87 4.80 -13.28
N ARG A 106 -8.74 6.05 -12.82
CA ARG A 106 -9.15 6.47 -11.49
C ARG A 106 -10.67 6.60 -11.38
N VAL A 107 -11.17 6.15 -10.23
CA VAL A 107 -12.56 6.33 -9.82
C VAL A 107 -12.58 7.13 -8.52
N THR A 108 -13.46 8.11 -8.44
CA THR A 108 -13.69 8.87 -7.20
C THR A 108 -14.35 7.98 -6.16
N VAL A 109 -13.67 7.75 -5.03
CA VAL A 109 -14.21 6.98 -3.92
C VAL A 109 -15.02 7.88 -3.01
N LYS A 110 -16.32 7.58 -2.85
CA LYS A 110 -17.24 8.38 -2.01
C LYS A 110 -16.82 8.44 -0.54
N LEU A 111 -16.20 7.38 -0.01
CA LEU A 111 -15.78 7.29 1.39
C LEU A 111 -14.31 6.88 1.49
N ASN A 112 -13.46 7.83 1.81
CA ASN A 112 -12.02 7.58 2.03
C ASN A 112 -11.74 6.56 3.15
N GLN A 113 -12.68 6.36 4.08
CA GLN A 113 -12.56 5.38 5.17
C GLN A 113 -12.36 3.95 4.65
N TRP A 114 -12.99 3.57 3.53
CA TRP A 114 -12.85 2.23 2.94
C TRP A 114 -11.41 1.94 2.49
N VAL A 115 -10.74 2.96 1.97
CA VAL A 115 -9.33 2.87 1.56
C VAL A 115 -8.39 2.89 2.77
N GLN A 116 -8.69 3.74 3.76
CA GLN A 116 -7.88 3.89 4.98
C GLN A 116 -7.86 2.61 5.83
N THR A 117 -8.97 1.89 5.90
CA THR A 117 -9.10 0.62 6.63
C THR A 117 -8.60 -0.58 5.81
N GLY A 118 -8.42 -0.41 4.51
CA GLY A 118 -8.09 -1.51 3.60
C GLY A 118 -9.28 -2.39 3.22
N LEU A 119 -10.51 -1.99 3.61
CA LEU A 119 -11.74 -2.72 3.28
C LEU A 119 -11.94 -2.82 1.76
N ALA A 120 -11.61 -1.76 1.03
CA ALA A 120 -11.71 -1.69 -0.42
C ALA A 120 -10.44 -1.07 -1.03
N SER A 121 -9.33 -1.81 -0.96
CA SER A 121 -7.99 -1.34 -1.37
C SER A 121 -7.89 -0.94 -2.84
N LEU A 122 -8.74 -1.48 -3.71
CA LEU A 122 -8.78 -1.20 -5.14
C LEU A 122 -9.96 -0.32 -5.56
N ALA A 123 -10.77 0.20 -4.61
CA ALA A 123 -11.96 0.97 -4.92
C ALA A 123 -11.71 2.23 -5.78
N HIS A 124 -10.49 2.74 -5.78
CA HIS A 124 -10.08 3.90 -6.57
C HIS A 124 -9.68 3.57 -8.01
N ILE A 125 -9.81 2.30 -8.43
CA ILE A 125 -9.48 1.79 -9.77
C ILE A 125 -10.76 1.30 -10.44
N LYS A 126 -10.95 1.56 -11.73
CA LYS A 126 -12.04 0.99 -12.54
C LYS A 126 -12.07 -0.52 -12.44
N TYR A 127 -13.26 -1.13 -12.42
CA TYR A 127 -13.41 -2.56 -12.13
C TYR A 127 -12.72 -3.46 -13.15
N ASP A 128 -12.82 -3.14 -14.45
CA ASP A 128 -12.12 -3.83 -15.54
C ASP A 128 -10.59 -3.83 -15.29
N LYS A 129 -10.04 -2.69 -14.84
CA LYS A 129 -8.63 -2.57 -14.50
C LYS A 129 -8.24 -3.31 -13.22
N GLN A 130 -9.17 -3.48 -12.28
CA GLN A 130 -8.95 -4.38 -11.13
C GLN A 130 -8.82 -5.84 -11.57
N LEU A 131 -9.61 -6.29 -12.54
CA LEU A 131 -9.55 -7.64 -13.09
C LEU A 131 -8.22 -7.87 -13.83
N GLU A 132 -7.83 -6.92 -14.67
CA GLU A 132 -6.54 -6.94 -15.36
C GLU A 132 -5.36 -6.98 -14.39
N PHE A 133 -5.39 -6.15 -13.35
CA PHE A 133 -4.37 -6.14 -12.30
C PHE A 133 -4.24 -7.51 -11.61
N LYS A 134 -5.35 -8.16 -11.26
CA LYS A 134 -5.36 -9.49 -10.62
C LYS A 134 -4.78 -10.55 -11.55
N ARG A 135 -5.16 -10.55 -12.84
CA ARG A 135 -4.58 -11.44 -13.86
C ARG A 135 -3.07 -11.26 -13.96
N ASN A 136 -2.63 -9.99 -14.08
CA ASN A 136 -1.22 -9.66 -14.21
C ASN A 136 -0.38 -10.08 -12.99
N GLN A 137 -0.94 -10.10 -11.78
CA GLN A 137 -0.26 -10.64 -10.61
C GLN A 137 0.05 -12.14 -10.78
N VAL A 138 -0.90 -12.95 -11.27
CA VAL A 138 -0.70 -14.38 -11.53
C VAL A 138 0.34 -14.58 -12.62
N VAL A 139 0.22 -13.87 -13.75
CA VAL A 139 1.20 -13.91 -14.85
C VAL A 139 2.61 -13.59 -14.35
N ASN A 140 2.76 -12.54 -13.54
CA ASN A 140 4.05 -12.14 -12.99
C ASN A 140 4.63 -13.16 -12.00
N LEU A 141 3.79 -13.86 -11.23
CA LEU A 141 4.21 -14.94 -10.34
C LEU A 141 4.71 -16.14 -11.13
N LEU A 142 3.99 -16.55 -12.19
CA LEU A 142 4.39 -17.64 -13.07
C LEU A 142 5.71 -17.34 -13.79
N LYS A 143 5.88 -16.12 -14.31
CA LYS A 143 7.14 -15.66 -14.88
C LYS A 143 8.31 -15.76 -13.90
N LYS A 144 8.12 -15.34 -12.66
CA LYS A 144 9.14 -15.46 -11.60
C LYS A 144 9.46 -16.91 -11.23
N ALA A 145 8.50 -17.82 -11.40
CA ALA A 145 8.67 -19.24 -11.19
C ALA A 145 9.21 -19.99 -12.44
N HIS A 146 9.56 -19.25 -13.52
CA HIS A 146 9.98 -19.83 -14.81
C HIS A 146 8.95 -20.77 -15.44
N MET A 147 7.65 -20.48 -15.24
CA MET A 147 6.51 -21.23 -15.77
C MET A 147 5.77 -20.40 -16.83
N GLU A 148 6.50 -19.85 -17.78
CA GLU A 148 5.93 -18.92 -18.79
C GLU A 148 5.07 -19.63 -19.84
N ASN A 149 5.16 -20.94 -19.94
CA ASN A 149 4.35 -21.81 -20.82
C ASN A 149 2.92 -22.05 -20.29
N VAL A 150 2.61 -21.60 -19.07
CA VAL A 150 1.26 -21.72 -18.48
C VAL A 150 0.41 -20.53 -18.93
N GLU A 151 -0.66 -20.84 -19.68
CA GLU A 151 -1.61 -19.83 -20.10
C GLU A 151 -2.49 -19.39 -18.90
N VAL A 152 -2.61 -18.07 -18.73
CA VAL A 152 -3.50 -17.47 -17.73
C VAL A 152 -4.67 -16.82 -18.46
N GLY A 153 -5.86 -17.37 -18.29
CA GLY A 153 -7.09 -16.83 -18.85
C GLY A 153 -7.45 -15.45 -18.25
N GLU A 154 -8.52 -14.86 -18.74
CA GLU A 154 -9.07 -13.62 -18.19
C GLU A 154 -9.65 -13.86 -16.79
N THR A 155 -9.55 -12.82 -15.94
CA THR A 155 -10.17 -12.87 -14.62
C THR A 155 -11.69 -12.80 -14.75
N LEU A 156 -12.39 -13.81 -14.27
CA LEU A 156 -13.86 -13.81 -14.28
C LEU A 156 -14.41 -12.68 -13.40
N PRO A 157 -15.27 -11.82 -13.92
CA PRO A 157 -15.88 -10.75 -13.14
C PRO A 157 -16.87 -11.32 -12.12
N SER A 158 -16.97 -10.66 -10.95
CA SER A 158 -18.05 -10.93 -10.01
C SER A 158 -19.35 -10.30 -10.52
N PRO A 159 -20.49 -10.98 -10.44
CA PRO A 159 -21.78 -10.37 -10.76
C PRO A 159 -22.13 -9.23 -9.78
N GLU A 160 -21.65 -9.32 -8.53
CA GLU A 160 -21.80 -8.27 -7.52
C GLU A 160 -20.43 -7.70 -7.18
N GLN A 161 -20.21 -6.41 -7.41
CA GLN A 161 -18.95 -5.73 -7.10
C GLN A 161 -18.91 -5.22 -5.65
N THR A 162 -20.08 -5.02 -5.04
CA THR A 162 -20.28 -4.56 -3.65
C THR A 162 -21.34 -5.42 -2.98
N GLY A 163 -21.45 -5.40 -1.65
CA GLY A 163 -22.53 -6.08 -0.94
C GLY A 163 -22.51 -7.61 -1.00
N TYR A 164 -21.43 -8.23 -1.46
CA TYR A 164 -21.34 -9.67 -1.70
C TYR A 164 -21.03 -10.51 -0.46
N ARG A 165 -20.53 -9.89 0.62
CA ARG A 165 -20.21 -10.61 1.86
C ARG A 165 -21.45 -10.84 2.69
N ASN A 166 -21.68 -12.08 3.05
CA ASN A 166 -22.80 -12.53 3.90
C ASN A 166 -22.43 -12.68 5.38
N LYS A 167 -21.22 -12.28 5.75
CA LYS A 167 -20.73 -12.26 7.14
C LYS A 167 -19.90 -11.01 7.39
N ALA A 168 -20.10 -10.38 8.55
CA ALA A 168 -19.23 -9.34 9.07
C ALA A 168 -18.89 -9.60 10.54
N GLN A 169 -17.62 -9.41 10.91
CA GLN A 169 -17.13 -9.35 12.26
C GLN A 169 -16.51 -7.98 12.47
N VAL A 170 -17.18 -7.13 13.23
CA VAL A 170 -16.86 -5.71 13.33
C VAL A 170 -16.42 -5.37 14.73
N PRO A 171 -15.22 -4.81 14.93
CA PRO A 171 -14.75 -4.36 16.24
C PRO A 171 -15.61 -3.22 16.77
N VAL A 172 -15.81 -3.26 18.10
CA VAL A 172 -16.49 -2.22 18.88
C VAL A 172 -15.43 -1.53 19.74
N ARG A 173 -15.35 -0.21 19.69
CA ARG A 173 -14.42 0.59 20.51
C ARG A 173 -15.06 1.90 20.93
N GLU A 174 -14.55 2.47 21.99
CA GLU A 174 -14.84 3.85 22.32
C GLU A 174 -13.97 4.79 21.48
N VAL A 175 -14.61 5.73 20.79
CA VAL A 175 -13.95 6.75 19.96
C VAL A 175 -14.51 8.11 20.37
N LYS A 176 -13.65 8.98 20.89
CA LYS A 176 -14.05 10.33 21.36
C LYS A 176 -15.22 10.33 22.37
N GLY A 177 -15.22 9.38 23.29
CA GLY A 177 -16.26 9.27 24.32
C GLY A 177 -17.56 8.62 23.87
N GLN A 178 -17.60 8.02 22.67
CA GLN A 178 -18.76 7.28 22.17
C GLN A 178 -18.39 5.88 21.73
N LEU A 179 -19.26 4.91 21.99
CA LEU A 179 -19.14 3.57 21.43
C LEU A 179 -19.34 3.63 19.92
N GLU A 180 -18.36 3.13 19.18
CA GLU A 180 -18.35 3.11 17.73
C GLU A 180 -18.06 1.70 17.19
N ILE A 181 -18.52 1.46 15.96
CA ILE A 181 -18.21 0.27 15.16
C ILE A 181 -17.47 0.68 13.90
N GLY A 182 -16.58 -0.18 13.41
CA GLY A 182 -15.82 0.13 12.20
C GLY A 182 -14.68 -0.85 11.99
N PHE A 183 -13.66 -0.43 11.23
CA PHE A 183 -12.43 -1.22 11.07
C PHE A 183 -11.22 -0.41 11.49
N PHE A 184 -10.15 -1.12 11.86
CA PHE A 184 -8.89 -0.46 12.21
C PHE A 184 -8.24 0.16 10.97
N ARG A 185 -7.67 1.35 11.15
CA ARG A 185 -6.79 1.95 10.16
C ARG A 185 -5.63 1.00 9.88
N ARG A 186 -5.23 0.88 8.63
CA ARG A 186 -4.07 0.05 8.23
C ARG A 186 -2.84 0.36 9.07
N HIS A 187 -2.22 -0.68 9.61
CA HIS A 187 -1.03 -0.60 10.48
C HIS A 187 -1.22 0.23 11.75
N SER A 188 -2.45 0.32 12.28
CA SER A 188 -2.81 1.03 13.49
C SER A 188 -3.88 0.24 14.25
N HIS A 189 -4.06 0.54 15.54
CA HIS A 189 -5.17 0.09 16.37
C HIS A 189 -6.29 1.13 16.46
N ASP A 190 -6.17 2.25 15.72
CA ASP A 190 -7.18 3.29 15.70
C ASP A 190 -8.41 2.82 14.92
N LEU A 191 -9.56 2.77 15.55
CA LEU A 191 -10.81 2.47 14.88
C LEU A 191 -11.24 3.64 14.00
N VAL A 192 -11.57 3.35 12.76
CA VAL A 192 -12.24 4.26 11.83
C VAL A 192 -13.73 3.92 11.85
N PRO A 193 -14.59 4.79 12.42
CA PRO A 193 -16.02 4.55 12.46
C PRO A 193 -16.64 4.38 11.07
N LEU A 194 -17.52 3.39 10.93
CA LEU A 194 -18.22 3.09 9.68
C LEU A 194 -19.69 2.77 9.96
N THR A 195 -20.56 3.20 9.04
CA THR A 195 -21.97 2.81 8.98
C THR A 195 -22.33 2.09 7.69
N ASN A 196 -21.41 2.12 6.72
CA ASN A 196 -21.48 1.39 5.46
C ASN A 196 -20.15 0.68 5.23
N PHE A 197 -20.19 -0.63 5.08
CA PHE A 197 -19.01 -1.47 4.98
C PHE A 197 -18.70 -1.90 3.55
N PHE A 198 -19.34 -1.30 2.54
CA PHE A 198 -19.08 -1.42 1.10
C PHE A 198 -19.16 -2.84 0.53
N THR A 199 -18.43 -3.79 1.10
CA THR A 199 -18.38 -5.19 0.64
C THR A 199 -19.42 -6.08 1.31
N THR A 200 -20.02 -5.61 2.40
CA THR A 200 -20.99 -6.35 3.21
C THR A 200 -22.38 -6.14 2.68
N ASP A 201 -23.22 -7.17 2.78
CA ASP A 201 -24.63 -7.10 2.46
C ASP A 201 -25.29 -5.91 3.22
N PRO A 202 -26.06 -5.04 2.55
CA PRO A 202 -26.65 -3.85 3.18
C PRO A 202 -27.55 -4.16 4.39
N GLU A 203 -28.18 -5.36 4.42
CA GLU A 203 -28.97 -5.79 5.58
C GLU A 203 -28.10 -6.01 6.81
N ILE A 204 -26.89 -6.57 6.62
CA ILE A 204 -25.90 -6.72 7.69
C ILE A 204 -25.47 -5.35 8.21
N ASP A 205 -25.23 -4.39 7.31
CA ASP A 205 -24.86 -3.02 7.68
C ASP A 205 -25.93 -2.37 8.57
N ARG A 206 -27.23 -2.53 8.19
CA ARG A 206 -28.35 -2.04 8.99
C ARG A 206 -28.40 -2.66 10.37
N VAL A 207 -28.20 -3.97 10.46
CA VAL A 207 -28.20 -4.69 11.75
C VAL A 207 -27.02 -4.24 12.63
N LEU A 208 -25.80 -4.10 12.06
CA LEU A 208 -24.65 -3.61 12.78
C LEU A 208 -24.87 -2.22 13.38
N VAL A 209 -25.46 -1.31 12.60
CA VAL A 209 -25.82 0.05 13.06
C VAL A 209 -26.89 -0.01 14.16
N ALA A 210 -27.92 -0.82 14.00
CA ALA A 210 -28.97 -1.00 15.00
C ALA A 210 -28.43 -1.55 16.32
N VAL A 211 -27.56 -2.56 16.27
CA VAL A 211 -26.93 -3.12 17.46
C VAL A 211 -26.03 -2.08 18.15
N ARG A 212 -25.21 -1.34 17.41
CA ARG A 212 -24.43 -0.22 17.94
C ARG A 212 -25.32 0.77 18.71
N ASP A 213 -26.45 1.16 18.12
CA ASP A 213 -27.35 2.16 18.71
C ASP A 213 -28.06 1.61 19.97
N LEU A 214 -28.38 0.31 20.00
CA LEU A 214 -28.88 -0.36 21.20
C LEU A 214 -27.80 -0.37 22.32
N LEU A 215 -26.55 -0.74 21.99
CA LEU A 215 -25.46 -0.72 22.97
C LEU A 215 -25.27 0.68 23.57
N ARG A 216 -25.35 1.74 22.76
CA ARG A 216 -25.32 3.12 23.23
C ARG A 216 -26.50 3.47 24.12
N LYS A 217 -27.72 3.11 23.69
CA LYS A 217 -28.95 3.37 24.45
C LYS A 217 -28.92 2.76 25.85
N TYR A 218 -28.41 1.53 25.95
CA TYR A 218 -28.32 0.81 27.23
C TYR A 218 -26.99 1.03 27.95
N GLN A 219 -26.15 1.92 27.46
CA GLN A 219 -24.86 2.28 28.08
C GLN A 219 -23.93 1.07 28.29
N ILE A 220 -24.00 0.07 27.41
CA ILE A 220 -23.14 -1.09 27.47
C ILE A 220 -21.73 -0.65 27.04
N PRO A 221 -20.69 -0.84 27.88
CA PRO A 221 -19.35 -0.34 27.56
C PRO A 221 -18.65 -1.18 26.49
N ALA A 222 -17.94 -0.50 25.56
CA ALA A 222 -17.00 -1.18 24.69
C ALA A 222 -15.82 -1.73 25.50
N TYR A 223 -15.30 -2.89 25.08
CA TYR A 223 -14.14 -3.49 25.72
C TYR A 223 -12.86 -2.69 25.43
N ASP A 224 -12.21 -2.23 26.50
CA ASP A 224 -10.90 -1.59 26.50
C ASP A 224 -9.79 -2.62 26.73
N GLU A 225 -9.00 -2.87 25.69
CA GLU A 225 -7.89 -3.85 25.75
C GLU A 225 -6.73 -3.41 26.64
N ILE A 226 -6.56 -2.10 26.87
CA ILE A 226 -5.46 -1.55 27.69
C ILE A 226 -5.76 -1.78 29.16
N ASN A 227 -6.98 -1.43 29.59
CA ASN A 227 -7.40 -1.51 30.97
C ASN A 227 -8.07 -2.84 31.31
N ASN A 228 -8.30 -3.70 30.32
CA ASN A 228 -8.98 -5.00 30.45
C ASN A 228 -10.36 -4.87 31.11
N LYS A 229 -11.15 -3.88 30.64
CA LYS A 229 -12.49 -3.55 31.17
C LYS A 229 -13.47 -3.36 30.03
N GLY A 230 -14.77 -3.47 30.35
CA GLY A 230 -15.85 -3.36 29.36
C GLY A 230 -16.36 -4.73 28.95
N GLU A 231 -17.40 -4.76 28.10
CA GLU A 231 -18.15 -5.99 27.82
C GLU A 231 -18.12 -6.38 26.34
N VAL A 232 -18.37 -5.45 25.43
CA VAL A 232 -18.53 -5.77 24.01
C VAL A 232 -17.26 -5.46 23.22
N ARG A 233 -16.69 -6.51 22.62
CA ARG A 233 -15.45 -6.42 21.83
C ARG A 233 -15.68 -6.41 20.33
N TYR A 234 -16.62 -7.24 19.86
CA TYR A 234 -17.00 -7.39 18.45
C TYR A 234 -18.51 -7.59 18.33
N ILE A 235 -19.04 -7.23 17.16
CA ILE A 235 -20.37 -7.63 16.70
C ILE A 235 -20.17 -8.54 15.50
N ASP A 236 -20.66 -9.76 15.58
CA ASP A 236 -20.64 -10.75 14.51
C ASP A 236 -22.04 -10.85 13.92
N VAL A 237 -22.20 -10.58 12.62
CA VAL A 237 -23.48 -10.71 11.92
C VAL A 237 -23.29 -11.60 10.71
N ARG A 238 -24.20 -12.55 10.55
CA ARG A 238 -24.25 -13.42 9.38
C ARG A 238 -25.67 -13.44 8.81
N ARG A 239 -25.79 -13.38 7.48
CA ARG A 239 -27.06 -13.48 6.78
C ARG A 239 -27.05 -14.66 5.82
N SER A 240 -28.12 -15.45 5.83
CA SER A 240 -28.40 -16.42 4.78
C SER A 240 -29.07 -15.73 3.59
N LYS A 241 -28.44 -15.76 2.41
CA LYS A 241 -29.05 -15.22 1.19
C LYS A 241 -30.25 -16.07 0.73
N ALA A 242 -30.27 -17.36 1.06
CA ALA A 242 -31.32 -18.27 0.65
C ALA A 242 -32.60 -18.11 1.48
N THR A 243 -32.49 -17.99 2.82
CA THR A 243 -33.64 -17.90 3.73
C THR A 243 -33.95 -16.47 4.19
N GLY A 244 -33.00 -15.54 4.03
CA GLY A 244 -33.07 -14.18 4.56
C GLY A 244 -32.80 -14.05 6.06
N GLU A 245 -32.59 -15.18 6.77
CA GLU A 245 -32.34 -15.19 8.21
C GLU A 245 -31.04 -14.49 8.57
N ILE A 246 -31.05 -13.78 9.69
CA ILE A 246 -29.90 -13.06 10.22
C ILE A 246 -29.59 -13.58 11.62
N MET A 247 -28.31 -13.90 11.83
CA MET A 247 -27.74 -14.28 13.12
C MET A 247 -26.85 -13.12 13.60
N VAL A 248 -26.98 -12.77 14.88
CA VAL A 248 -26.15 -11.76 15.55
C VAL A 248 -25.49 -12.39 16.77
#